data_63d58f81874e90a9d8a620931a90cceb
#
_entry.id   63d58f81874e90a9d8a620931a90cceb
#
_cell.length_a   1.000
_cell.length_b   1.000
_cell.length_c   1.000
_cell.angle_alpha   90.00
_cell.angle_beta   90.00
_cell.angle_gamma   90.00
#
_symmetry.space_group_name_H-M   'P 1'
#
loop_
_entity.id
_entity.type
_entity.pdbx_description
1 polymer ?
#
loop_
_entity_poly.entity_id
_entity_poly.type
_entity_poly.pdbx_seq_one_letter_code
_entity_poly.pdbx_strand_id
1 'polypeptide(L)'
;VLIENDRGERVDCETLLDVCENMLPGDRVLTCEADGRTDTVWIAALLEQPARRYICPLDYLDLRKKALKSLRPLSRFFTMASIDLDKPWQVPGGRDVKIQVETDPRPLGFTGTPTAHVVKVIEDADTSSGELEVALAKYDLPHIFSEAVVKEAEALPSDPGAEEADERIDLRDIGFMTIDGEDSRDFDDAVWCTPEKSGWRLLVAIADVSHYVTEGSALNKEALNRATSVYFPSCVIPMLPEKLSNGLCSLNPGVDRAVLVCDMMVGTDGLVSAYQFYPALIHSHARLTYTAVWAALQGKSDDLIGRGGSLEDIKALYDLYKAFRAARVRRGAI
;
A
#
# COMPACT_ATOMS: atom_id res chain seq x y z
N VAL A 1 -14.62 -12.23 -23.76
CA VAL A 1 -14.46 -11.12 -22.81
C VAL A 1 -14.42 -11.68 -21.40
N LEU A 2 -13.38 -11.36 -20.65
CA LEU A 2 -13.27 -11.77 -19.24
C LEU A 2 -14.01 -10.76 -18.36
N ILE A 3 -15.00 -11.20 -17.60
CA ILE A 3 -15.70 -10.40 -16.60
C ILE A 3 -15.42 -10.94 -15.20
N GLU A 4 -15.53 -10.08 -14.20
CA GLU A 4 -15.45 -10.46 -12.80
C GLU A 4 -16.84 -10.24 -12.16
N ASN A 5 -17.36 -11.27 -11.49
CA ASN A 5 -18.64 -11.17 -10.79
C ASN A 5 -18.50 -10.49 -9.42
N ASP A 6 -19.62 -10.24 -8.74
CA ASP A 6 -19.66 -9.59 -7.42
C ASP A 6 -18.95 -10.41 -6.31
N ARG A 7 -18.55 -11.66 -6.59
CA ARG A 7 -17.77 -12.52 -5.69
C ARG A 7 -16.27 -12.55 -6.01
N GLY A 8 -15.82 -11.78 -7.03
CA GLY A 8 -14.44 -11.77 -7.50
C GLY A 8 -14.06 -12.97 -8.39
N GLU A 9 -15.02 -13.79 -8.80
CA GLU A 9 -14.78 -14.91 -9.71
C GLU A 9 -14.73 -14.40 -11.14
N ARG A 10 -13.74 -14.90 -11.91
CA ARG A 10 -13.56 -14.52 -13.32
C ARG A 10 -14.26 -15.49 -14.23
N VAL A 11 -15.08 -14.98 -15.11
CA VAL A 11 -15.88 -15.76 -16.08
C VAL A 11 -15.61 -15.27 -17.48
N ASP A 12 -15.32 -16.20 -18.40
CA ASP A 12 -15.27 -15.88 -19.83
C ASP A 12 -16.68 -15.73 -20.39
N CYS A 13 -16.92 -14.59 -21.04
CA CYS A 13 -18.19 -14.28 -21.67
C CYS A 13 -18.05 -14.16 -23.17
N GLU A 14 -19.00 -14.73 -23.91
CA GLU A 14 -19.22 -14.40 -25.30
C GLU A 14 -20.09 -13.15 -25.41
N THR A 15 -19.82 -12.31 -26.39
CA THR A 15 -20.60 -11.09 -26.63
C THR A 15 -20.63 -10.76 -28.12
N LEU A 16 -21.64 -10.01 -28.52
CA LEU A 16 -21.71 -9.47 -29.87
C LEU A 16 -20.62 -8.39 -30.05
N LEU A 17 -20.02 -8.33 -31.22
CA LEU A 17 -18.89 -7.41 -31.55
C LEU A 17 -19.25 -5.94 -31.28
N ASP A 18 -20.42 -5.51 -31.64
CA ASP A 18 -20.96 -4.16 -31.46
C ASP A 18 -21.11 -3.76 -29.99
N VAL A 19 -21.37 -4.72 -29.09
CA VAL A 19 -21.40 -4.47 -27.65
C VAL A 19 -19.99 -4.31 -27.09
N CYS A 20 -19.03 -5.13 -27.57
CA CYS A 20 -17.64 -5.05 -27.16
C CYS A 20 -16.94 -3.75 -27.56
N GLU A 21 -17.26 -3.19 -28.75
CA GLU A 21 -16.63 -1.97 -29.24
C GLU A 21 -16.88 -0.74 -28.37
N ASN A 22 -17.96 -0.78 -27.60
CA ASN A 22 -18.40 0.35 -26.74
C ASN A 22 -18.12 0.11 -25.24
N MET A 23 -17.59 -1.05 -24.87
CA MET A 23 -17.25 -1.38 -23.48
C MET A 23 -15.88 -0.86 -23.10
N LEU A 24 -15.77 -0.36 -21.88
CA LEU A 24 -14.51 0.06 -21.28
C LEU A 24 -14.19 -0.80 -20.03
N PRO A 25 -12.92 -0.96 -19.68
CA PRO A 25 -12.56 -1.65 -18.45
C PRO A 25 -13.24 -1.07 -17.22
N GLY A 26 -13.89 -1.93 -16.43
CA GLY A 26 -14.63 -1.55 -15.24
C GLY A 26 -16.11 -1.21 -15.48
N ASP A 27 -16.61 -1.33 -16.70
CA ASP A 27 -18.04 -1.22 -16.98
C ASP A 27 -18.80 -2.36 -16.27
N ARG A 28 -19.96 -2.05 -15.72
CA ARG A 28 -20.90 -3.04 -15.18
C ARG A 28 -21.78 -3.57 -16.29
N VAL A 29 -21.91 -4.87 -16.36
CA VAL A 29 -22.70 -5.54 -17.39
C VAL A 29 -23.75 -6.44 -16.75
N LEU A 30 -24.90 -6.55 -17.41
CA LEU A 30 -25.89 -7.56 -17.12
C LEU A 30 -25.54 -8.80 -17.97
N THR A 31 -25.42 -9.96 -17.33
CA THR A 31 -25.15 -11.21 -18.01
C THR A 31 -26.37 -12.12 -17.99
N CYS A 32 -26.50 -12.97 -18.99
CA CYS A 32 -27.48 -14.06 -19.01
C CYS A 32 -26.77 -15.35 -19.41
N GLU A 33 -27.27 -16.48 -18.91
CA GLU A 33 -26.81 -17.80 -19.31
C GLU A 33 -27.35 -18.12 -20.74
N ALA A 34 -26.52 -18.75 -21.54
CA ALA A 34 -26.95 -19.22 -22.85
C ALA A 34 -27.85 -20.46 -22.71
N ASP A 35 -28.97 -20.48 -23.40
CA ASP A 35 -29.90 -21.61 -23.37
C ASP A 35 -29.20 -22.92 -23.67
N GLY A 36 -29.14 -23.79 -22.66
CA GLY A 36 -28.66 -25.19 -22.79
C GLY A 36 -27.15 -25.41 -22.77
N ARG A 37 -26.32 -24.36 -22.47
CA ARG A 37 -24.87 -24.50 -22.24
C ARG A 37 -24.50 -23.92 -20.89
N THR A 38 -24.04 -24.73 -19.97
CA THR A 38 -23.69 -24.36 -18.61
C THR A 38 -22.41 -23.50 -18.50
N ASP A 39 -21.61 -23.44 -19.58
CA ASP A 39 -20.27 -22.85 -19.55
C ASP A 39 -20.15 -21.51 -20.32
N THR A 40 -21.25 -21.03 -20.92
CA THR A 40 -21.22 -19.81 -21.73
C THR A 40 -22.18 -18.76 -21.16
N VAL A 41 -21.60 -17.62 -20.78
CA VAL A 41 -22.35 -16.46 -20.29
C VAL A 41 -22.33 -15.37 -21.34
N TRP A 42 -23.51 -14.79 -21.64
CA TRP A 42 -23.65 -13.71 -22.62
C TRP A 42 -23.83 -12.36 -21.92
N ILE A 43 -23.22 -11.33 -22.47
CA ILE A 43 -23.48 -9.97 -22.03
C ILE A 43 -24.77 -9.49 -22.69
N ALA A 44 -25.81 -9.30 -21.88
CA ALA A 44 -27.13 -8.89 -22.33
C ALA A 44 -27.26 -7.37 -22.46
N ALA A 45 -26.64 -6.60 -21.58
CA ALA A 45 -26.69 -5.15 -21.61
C ALA A 45 -25.54 -4.52 -20.82
N LEU A 46 -25.16 -3.29 -21.18
CA LEU A 46 -24.34 -2.41 -20.35
C LEU A 46 -25.23 -1.71 -19.31
N LEU A 47 -24.81 -1.76 -18.06
CA LEU A 47 -25.44 -1.04 -16.98
C LEU A 47 -24.90 0.40 -16.89
N GLU A 48 -25.45 1.20 -15.97
CA GLU A 48 -24.98 2.56 -15.72
C GLU A 48 -23.47 2.60 -15.46
N GLN A 49 -22.79 3.56 -16.07
CA GLN A 49 -21.35 3.70 -16.05
C GLN A 49 -21.01 5.09 -15.52
N PRO A 50 -20.43 5.18 -14.30
CA PRO A 50 -19.96 6.47 -13.78
C PRO A 50 -18.78 7.00 -14.61
N ALA A 51 -18.49 8.28 -14.46
CA ALA A 51 -17.27 8.88 -14.98
C ALA A 51 -16.05 8.10 -14.47
N ARG A 52 -15.11 7.82 -15.36
CA ARG A 52 -13.86 7.07 -15.04
C ARG A 52 -12.68 7.66 -15.75
N ARG A 53 -11.51 7.48 -15.15
CA ARG A 53 -10.23 7.92 -15.72
C ARG A 53 -9.51 6.78 -16.42
N TYR A 54 -8.95 7.08 -17.59
CA TYR A 54 -8.20 6.15 -18.40
C TYR A 54 -6.89 6.79 -18.85
N ILE A 55 -5.86 5.98 -18.97
CA ILE A 55 -4.58 6.36 -19.58
C ILE A 55 -4.61 5.91 -21.04
N CYS A 56 -4.36 6.84 -21.94
CA CYS A 56 -4.30 6.61 -23.36
C CYS A 56 -2.88 6.92 -23.87
N PRO A 57 -2.10 5.93 -24.31
CA PRO A 57 -0.83 6.18 -24.96
C PRO A 57 -1.06 6.80 -26.34
N LEU A 58 -0.17 7.69 -26.76
CA LEU A 58 -0.12 8.20 -28.13
C LEU A 58 0.91 7.42 -28.92
N ASP A 59 0.48 6.84 -30.03
CA ASP A 59 1.41 6.21 -30.97
C ASP A 59 2.09 7.24 -31.89
N TYR A 60 3.06 6.77 -32.68
CA TYR A 60 3.79 7.64 -33.63
C TYR A 60 2.85 8.34 -34.63
N LEU A 61 1.77 7.72 -35.05
CA LEU A 61 0.81 8.32 -35.99
C LEU A 61 -0.03 9.39 -35.31
N ASP A 62 -0.38 9.18 -34.03
CA ASP A 62 -1.11 10.17 -33.24
C ASP A 62 -0.26 11.41 -32.99
N LEU A 63 1.01 11.25 -32.67
CA LEU A 63 1.94 12.36 -32.46
C LEU A 63 2.19 13.22 -33.72
N ARG A 64 1.87 12.72 -34.92
CA ARG A 64 1.96 13.47 -36.17
C ARG A 64 0.67 14.22 -36.55
N LYS A 65 -0.39 13.99 -35.85
CA LYS A 65 -1.67 14.72 -36.08
C LYS A 65 -1.63 16.09 -35.41
N LYS A 66 -2.27 17.07 -36.04
CA LYS A 66 -2.44 18.40 -35.41
C LYS A 66 -3.44 18.36 -34.24
N ALA A 67 -4.43 17.50 -34.34
CA ALA A 67 -5.43 17.31 -33.30
C ALA A 67 -5.96 15.88 -33.32
N LEU A 68 -6.29 15.36 -32.17
CA LEU A 68 -6.93 14.06 -31.97
C LEU A 68 -8.42 14.27 -31.70
N LYS A 69 -9.22 13.36 -32.23
CA LYS A 69 -10.68 13.32 -31.99
C LYS A 69 -11.10 12.10 -31.17
N SER A 70 -10.26 11.06 -31.15
CA SER A 70 -10.48 9.83 -30.40
C SER A 70 -9.17 9.26 -29.90
N LEU A 71 -9.21 8.51 -28.83
CA LEU A 71 -8.10 7.89 -28.13
C LEU A 71 -8.41 6.41 -27.83
N ARG A 72 -7.36 5.62 -27.59
CA ARG A 72 -7.49 4.23 -27.15
C ARG A 72 -6.94 4.09 -25.74
N PRO A 73 -7.73 3.60 -24.77
CA PRO A 73 -7.25 3.40 -23.41
C PRO A 73 -6.20 2.28 -23.35
N LEU A 74 -5.24 2.44 -22.45
CA LEU A 74 -4.28 1.39 -22.12
C LEU A 74 -5.01 0.27 -21.38
N SER A 75 -5.29 -0.84 -22.07
CA SER A 75 -5.97 -1.99 -21.50
C SER A 75 -5.31 -3.29 -21.92
N ARG A 76 -5.21 -4.23 -20.99
CA ARG A 76 -4.78 -5.61 -21.31
C ARG A 76 -5.87 -6.42 -21.99
N PHE A 77 -7.11 -5.98 -21.91
CA PHE A 77 -8.29 -6.79 -22.27
C PHE A 77 -9.08 -6.26 -23.47
N PHE A 78 -8.91 -4.97 -23.84
CA PHE A 78 -9.63 -4.34 -24.94
C PHE A 78 -8.67 -3.64 -25.90
N THR A 79 -8.44 -4.24 -27.04
CA THR A 79 -7.62 -3.64 -28.11
C THR A 79 -8.42 -2.76 -29.06
N MET A 80 -9.76 -2.79 -28.98
CA MET A 80 -10.66 -2.19 -29.98
C MET A 80 -11.47 -1.01 -29.45
N ALA A 81 -11.63 -0.87 -28.14
CA ALA A 81 -12.40 0.25 -27.59
C ALA A 81 -11.73 1.61 -27.88
N SER A 82 -12.50 2.53 -28.41
CA SER A 82 -12.11 3.93 -28.62
C SER A 82 -12.92 4.84 -27.73
N ILE A 83 -12.35 5.97 -27.35
CA ILE A 83 -13.01 7.04 -26.60
C ILE A 83 -12.95 8.28 -27.48
N ASP A 84 -14.08 8.89 -27.76
CA ASP A 84 -14.15 10.16 -28.49
C ASP A 84 -13.88 11.32 -27.54
N LEU A 85 -13.13 12.30 -27.99
CA LEU A 85 -12.90 13.51 -27.22
C LEU A 85 -14.05 14.51 -27.46
N ASP A 86 -14.53 15.12 -26.38
CA ASP A 86 -15.56 16.16 -26.41
C ASP A 86 -15.19 17.31 -27.34
N LYS A 87 -13.90 17.62 -27.44
CA LYS A 87 -13.29 18.60 -28.33
C LYS A 87 -12.02 18.04 -28.97
N PRO A 88 -11.73 18.42 -30.25
CA PRO A 88 -10.45 18.09 -30.85
C PRO A 88 -9.30 18.63 -29.99
N TRP A 89 -8.45 17.71 -29.48
CA TRP A 89 -7.36 18.06 -28.59
C TRP A 89 -6.04 18.23 -29.38
N GLN A 90 -5.33 19.33 -29.14
CA GLN A 90 -4.06 19.59 -29.79
C GLN A 90 -2.95 18.74 -29.20
N VAL A 91 -2.25 18.00 -30.06
CA VAL A 91 -1.16 17.13 -29.64
C VAL A 91 0.04 17.99 -29.24
N PRO A 92 0.59 17.84 -28.02
CA PRO A 92 1.83 18.51 -27.64
C PRO A 92 3.00 17.98 -28.47
N GLY A 93 3.99 18.83 -28.71
CA GLY A 93 5.25 18.38 -29.28
C GLY A 93 6.03 17.59 -28.22
N GLY A 94 6.28 16.31 -28.47
CA GLY A 94 7.04 15.48 -27.53
C GLY A 94 7.20 14.06 -28.05
N ARG A 95 8.01 13.27 -27.33
CA ARG A 95 8.12 11.82 -27.52
C ARG A 95 7.50 11.16 -26.29
N ASP A 96 6.94 9.96 -26.47
CA ASP A 96 6.46 9.11 -25.37
C ASP A 96 5.42 9.81 -24.47
N VAL A 97 4.40 10.40 -25.11
CA VAL A 97 3.30 11.09 -24.42
C VAL A 97 2.17 10.14 -24.12
N LYS A 98 1.69 10.14 -22.88
CA LYS A 98 0.45 9.50 -22.46
C LYS A 98 -0.53 10.55 -21.95
N ILE A 99 -1.82 10.31 -22.14
CA ILE A 99 -2.87 11.24 -21.77
C ILE A 99 -3.80 10.57 -20.80
N GLN A 100 -4.10 11.22 -19.69
CA GLN A 100 -5.20 10.83 -18.82
C GLN A 100 -6.47 11.54 -19.28
N VAL A 101 -7.50 10.75 -19.53
CA VAL A 101 -8.84 11.25 -19.87
C VAL A 101 -9.84 10.80 -18.82
N GLU A 102 -10.89 11.61 -18.64
CA GLU A 102 -12.03 11.25 -17.81
C GLU A 102 -13.27 11.18 -18.71
N THR A 103 -13.97 10.03 -18.68
CA THR A 103 -15.17 9.81 -19.48
C THR A 103 -16.37 10.48 -18.86
N ASP A 104 -17.30 10.93 -19.71
CA ASP A 104 -18.61 11.35 -19.26
C ASP A 104 -19.40 10.15 -18.70
N PRO A 105 -20.26 10.36 -17.69
CA PRO A 105 -21.19 9.32 -17.22
C PRO A 105 -22.09 8.87 -18.35
N ARG A 106 -22.34 7.57 -18.45
CA ARG A 106 -23.18 7.00 -19.51
C ARG A 106 -24.43 6.38 -18.91
N PRO A 107 -25.61 6.69 -19.46
CA PRO A 107 -26.87 6.13 -18.97
C PRO A 107 -27.01 4.65 -19.32
N LEU A 108 -27.93 3.99 -18.64
CA LEU A 108 -28.30 2.60 -18.91
C LEU A 108 -28.66 2.41 -20.38
N GLY A 109 -28.08 1.37 -21.00
CA GLY A 109 -28.35 1.02 -22.40
C GLY A 109 -27.66 1.92 -23.45
N PHE A 110 -26.62 2.67 -23.03
CA PHE A 110 -25.82 3.45 -23.96
C PHE A 110 -25.10 2.55 -24.96
N THR A 111 -25.28 2.83 -26.26
CA THR A 111 -24.70 2.05 -27.38
C THR A 111 -23.71 2.84 -28.24
N GLY A 112 -23.47 4.11 -27.92
CA GLY A 112 -22.54 4.97 -28.65
C GLY A 112 -21.09 4.84 -28.17
N THR A 113 -20.16 5.43 -28.92
CA THR A 113 -18.77 5.57 -28.47
C THR A 113 -18.71 6.46 -27.23
N PRO A 114 -18.01 6.06 -26.16
CA PRO A 114 -17.83 6.89 -24.97
C PRO A 114 -17.18 8.22 -25.31
N THR A 115 -17.62 9.30 -24.69
CA THR A 115 -16.98 10.62 -24.77
C THR A 115 -16.14 10.89 -23.52
N ALA A 116 -15.08 11.67 -23.67
CA ALA A 116 -14.18 12.04 -22.57
C ALA A 116 -13.53 13.39 -22.81
N HIS A 117 -13.06 14.00 -21.73
CA HIS A 117 -12.20 15.16 -21.78
C HIS A 117 -10.80 14.84 -21.25
N VAL A 118 -9.81 15.60 -21.71
CA VAL A 118 -8.43 15.44 -21.26
C VAL A 118 -8.27 16.06 -19.88
N VAL A 119 -7.78 15.26 -18.92
CA VAL A 119 -7.53 15.70 -17.53
C VAL A 119 -6.05 16.05 -17.33
N LYS A 120 -5.13 15.22 -17.85
CA LYS A 120 -3.69 15.40 -17.65
C LYS A 120 -2.91 14.91 -18.85
N VAL A 121 -1.79 15.57 -19.11
CA VAL A 121 -0.78 15.13 -20.08
C VAL A 121 0.44 14.67 -19.30
N ILE A 122 0.94 13.49 -19.62
CA ILE A 122 2.14 12.90 -19.04
C ILE A 122 3.19 12.86 -20.16
N GLU A 123 4.16 13.76 -20.07
CA GLU A 123 5.31 13.81 -20.99
C GLU A 123 6.42 12.92 -20.47
N ASP A 124 7.31 12.49 -21.35
CA ASP A 124 8.43 11.59 -21.02
C ASP A 124 7.98 10.34 -20.23
N ALA A 125 6.83 9.79 -20.63
CA ALA A 125 6.13 8.74 -19.90
C ALA A 125 6.94 7.44 -19.73
N ASP A 126 7.99 7.23 -20.51
CA ASP A 126 8.87 6.06 -20.44
C ASP A 126 10.12 6.30 -19.57
N THR A 127 10.20 7.47 -18.91
CA THR A 127 11.20 7.71 -17.84
C THR A 127 10.69 7.20 -16.49
N SER A 128 11.58 6.99 -15.53
CA SER A 128 11.20 6.51 -14.19
C SER A 128 10.16 7.42 -13.49
N SER A 129 10.25 8.74 -13.69
CA SER A 129 9.27 9.69 -13.17
C SER A 129 7.94 9.64 -13.95
N GLY A 130 8.02 9.50 -15.28
CA GLY A 130 6.84 9.35 -16.13
C GLY A 130 6.10 8.05 -15.89
N GLU A 131 6.80 6.93 -15.70
CA GLU A 131 6.21 5.64 -15.33
C GLU A 131 5.48 5.72 -13.97
N LEU A 132 6.06 6.42 -13.00
CA LEU A 132 5.41 6.69 -11.71
C LEU A 132 4.11 7.49 -11.91
N GLU A 133 4.15 8.59 -12.67
CA GLU A 133 2.95 9.39 -12.96
C GLU A 133 1.87 8.58 -13.69
N VAL A 134 2.27 7.72 -14.62
CA VAL A 134 1.35 6.81 -15.31
C VAL A 134 0.71 5.83 -14.32
N ALA A 135 1.50 5.27 -13.40
CA ALA A 135 0.99 4.35 -12.38
C ALA A 135 0.01 5.05 -11.44
N LEU A 136 0.36 6.24 -10.93
CA LEU A 136 -0.50 7.05 -10.07
C LEU A 136 -1.84 7.35 -10.76
N ALA A 137 -1.78 7.81 -12.01
CA ALA A 137 -2.95 8.16 -12.78
C ALA A 137 -3.80 6.94 -13.19
N LYS A 138 -3.16 5.81 -13.53
CA LYS A 138 -3.85 4.59 -13.97
C LYS A 138 -4.65 3.93 -12.85
N TYR A 139 -4.12 3.96 -11.64
CA TYR A 139 -4.74 3.32 -10.47
C TYR A 139 -5.47 4.32 -9.57
N ASP A 140 -5.54 5.59 -9.98
CA ASP A 140 -6.12 6.70 -9.22
C ASP A 140 -5.60 6.74 -7.77
N LEU A 141 -4.28 6.55 -7.61
CA LEU A 141 -3.65 6.49 -6.30
C LEU A 141 -3.63 7.87 -5.65
N PRO A 142 -4.20 8.03 -4.45
CA PRO A 142 -4.15 9.28 -3.72
C PRO A 142 -2.71 9.53 -3.25
N HIS A 143 -2.03 10.51 -3.82
CA HIS A 143 -0.62 10.81 -3.58
C HIS A 143 -0.36 12.22 -3.01
N ILE A 144 -1.37 13.07 -2.99
CA ILE A 144 -1.32 14.42 -2.41
C ILE A 144 -2.24 14.45 -1.19
N PHE A 145 -1.71 14.88 -0.05
CA PHE A 145 -2.51 15.10 1.14
C PHE A 145 -3.27 16.42 1.03
N SER A 146 -4.53 16.44 1.49
CA SER A 146 -5.31 17.67 1.57
C SER A 146 -4.72 18.62 2.61
N GLU A 147 -5.00 19.93 2.46
CA GLU A 147 -4.58 20.95 3.41
C GLU A 147 -5.06 20.65 4.83
N ALA A 148 -6.27 20.12 4.98
CA ALA A 148 -6.83 19.74 6.28
C ALA A 148 -6.01 18.63 6.95
N VAL A 149 -5.57 17.61 6.21
CA VAL A 149 -4.74 16.53 6.71
C VAL A 149 -3.35 17.02 7.11
N VAL A 150 -2.73 17.86 6.26
CA VAL A 150 -1.41 18.46 6.57
C VAL A 150 -1.47 19.29 7.84
N LYS A 151 -2.48 20.17 7.95
CA LYS A 151 -2.66 21.03 9.12
C LYS A 151 -2.90 20.24 10.40
N GLU A 152 -3.70 19.17 10.34
CA GLU A 152 -3.94 18.30 11.50
C GLU A 152 -2.65 17.59 11.91
N ALA A 153 -1.89 17.03 10.95
CA ALA A 153 -0.60 16.41 11.24
C ALA A 153 0.39 17.41 11.86
N GLU A 154 0.47 18.63 11.33
CA GLU A 154 1.37 19.67 11.86
C GLU A 154 1.01 20.11 13.28
N ALA A 155 -0.26 20.05 13.67
CA ALA A 155 -0.72 20.40 15.01
C ALA A 155 -0.37 19.35 16.09
N LEU A 156 -0.02 18.12 15.70
CA LEU A 156 0.39 17.09 16.65
C LEU A 156 1.71 17.47 17.35
N PRO A 157 1.88 17.09 18.63
CA PRO A 157 3.14 17.31 19.37
C PRO A 157 4.28 16.53 18.71
N SER A 158 5.53 16.89 18.99
CA SER A 158 6.70 16.18 18.45
C SER A 158 7.05 14.91 19.22
N ASP A 159 6.62 14.83 20.47
CA ASP A 159 6.90 13.71 21.37
C ASP A 159 5.64 13.38 22.18
N PRO A 160 5.49 12.14 22.68
CA PRO A 160 4.48 11.80 23.68
C PRO A 160 4.63 12.70 24.90
N GLY A 161 3.55 13.33 25.33
CA GLY A 161 3.57 14.25 26.49
C GLY A 161 3.79 13.53 27.82
N ALA A 162 4.14 14.30 28.87
CA ALA A 162 4.27 13.76 30.23
C ALA A 162 2.94 13.19 30.77
N GLU A 163 1.80 13.75 30.37
CA GLU A 163 0.46 13.27 30.74
C GLU A 163 0.17 11.88 30.16
N GLU A 164 0.73 11.55 29.02
CA GLU A 164 0.59 10.24 28.39
C GLU A 164 1.41 9.16 29.13
N ALA A 165 2.50 9.53 29.78
CA ALA A 165 3.31 8.62 30.57
C ALA A 165 2.57 8.08 31.79
N ASP A 166 1.62 8.86 32.36
CA ASP A 166 0.85 8.44 33.56
C ASP A 166 -0.22 7.39 33.23
N GLU A 167 -0.68 7.30 31.98
CA GLU A 167 -1.70 6.34 31.53
C GLU A 167 -1.09 5.08 30.87
N ARG A 168 0.22 5.06 30.63
CA ARG A 168 0.93 3.99 29.93
C ARG A 168 1.94 3.29 30.86
N ILE A 169 2.16 1.99 30.62
CA ILE A 169 3.23 1.28 31.32
C ILE A 169 4.58 1.81 30.85
N ASP A 170 5.42 2.24 31.77
CA ASP A 170 6.78 2.70 31.46
C ASP A 170 7.70 1.51 31.21
N LEU A 171 8.16 1.37 29.97
CA LEU A 171 9.11 0.35 29.51
C LEU A 171 10.37 0.94 28.89
N ARG A 172 10.68 2.21 29.18
CA ARG A 172 11.80 2.93 28.58
C ARG A 172 13.16 2.34 28.97
N ASP A 173 13.23 1.66 30.11
CA ASP A 173 14.45 0.95 30.56
C ASP A 173 14.63 -0.42 29.89
N ILE A 174 13.65 -0.90 29.13
CA ILE A 174 13.76 -2.16 28.39
C ILE A 174 14.48 -1.89 27.05
N GLY A 175 15.48 -2.70 26.74
CA GLY A 175 16.33 -2.58 25.56
C GLY A 175 15.62 -2.93 24.23
N PHE A 176 14.50 -2.30 23.94
CA PHE A 176 13.83 -2.46 22.65
C PHE A 176 14.73 -2.05 21.49
N MET A 177 14.63 -2.77 20.39
CA MET A 177 15.36 -2.49 19.16
C MET A 177 14.47 -2.70 17.93
N THR A 178 14.68 -1.92 16.87
CA THR A 178 14.06 -2.15 15.57
C THR A 178 15.02 -2.88 14.65
N ILE A 179 14.51 -3.74 13.75
CA ILE A 179 15.32 -4.54 12.80
C ILE A 179 14.65 -4.49 11.43
N ASP A 180 15.17 -3.67 10.52
CA ASP A 180 14.54 -3.35 9.24
C ASP A 180 15.53 -3.37 8.08
N GLY A 181 15.06 -2.95 6.89
CA GLY A 181 15.91 -2.68 5.74
C GLY A 181 16.80 -1.44 5.95
N GLU A 182 17.86 -1.34 5.17
CA GLU A 182 18.81 -0.20 5.26
C GLU A 182 18.11 1.14 4.98
N ASP A 183 17.16 1.15 4.04
CA ASP A 183 16.48 2.36 3.56
C ASP A 183 15.16 2.65 4.31
N SER A 184 14.75 1.79 5.25
CA SER A 184 13.52 2.00 6.03
C SER A 184 13.61 3.25 6.91
N ARG A 185 12.49 3.97 7.01
CA ARG A 185 12.34 5.18 7.82
C ARG A 185 11.12 5.12 8.74
N ASP A 186 10.21 4.23 8.45
CA ASP A 186 8.96 3.93 9.11
C ASP A 186 9.13 2.63 9.94
N PHE A 187 9.61 2.78 11.19
CA PHE A 187 9.83 1.64 12.08
C PHE A 187 8.55 1.38 12.88
N ASP A 188 7.69 0.51 12.37
CA ASP A 188 6.39 0.22 12.96
C ASP A 188 6.49 -0.66 14.20
N ASP A 189 7.52 -1.53 14.26
CA ASP A 189 7.70 -2.48 15.35
C ASP A 189 9.10 -2.44 15.98
N ALA A 190 9.13 -2.70 17.28
CA ALA A 190 10.33 -2.93 18.04
C ALA A 190 10.19 -4.18 18.89
N VAL A 191 11.28 -4.88 19.09
CA VAL A 191 11.30 -6.16 19.80
C VAL A 191 12.31 -6.17 20.92
N TRP A 192 12.01 -6.93 21.95
CA TRP A 192 12.91 -7.30 23.00
C TRP A 192 12.63 -8.73 23.47
N CYS A 193 13.69 -9.50 23.78
CA CYS A 193 13.56 -10.89 24.17
C CYS A 193 14.57 -11.22 25.26
N THR A 194 14.13 -11.99 26.27
CA THR A 194 15.01 -12.55 27.28
C THR A 194 14.77 -14.05 27.43
N PRO A 195 15.82 -14.86 27.58
CA PRO A 195 15.68 -16.27 27.91
C PRO A 195 15.07 -16.47 29.30
N GLU A 196 14.20 -17.46 29.41
CA GLU A 196 13.55 -17.91 30.65
C GLU A 196 13.85 -19.41 30.86
N LYS A 197 13.55 -19.94 32.06
CA LYS A 197 13.81 -21.35 32.40
C LYS A 197 13.21 -22.38 31.44
N SER A 198 12.04 -22.03 30.85
CA SER A 198 11.27 -22.92 29.97
C SER A 198 11.06 -22.35 28.56
N GLY A 199 11.86 -21.38 28.14
CA GLY A 199 11.69 -20.72 26.84
C GLY A 199 12.15 -19.29 26.86
N TRP A 200 11.29 -18.37 26.46
CA TRP A 200 11.59 -16.93 26.35
C TRP A 200 10.39 -16.09 26.79
N ARG A 201 10.68 -14.91 27.33
CA ARG A 201 9.74 -13.79 27.35
C ARG A 201 10.04 -12.90 26.15
N LEU A 202 9.05 -12.67 25.30
CA LEU A 202 9.14 -11.81 24.11
C LEU A 202 8.19 -10.63 24.27
N LEU A 203 8.69 -9.44 24.10
CA LEU A 203 7.90 -8.22 23.98
C LEU A 203 7.97 -7.73 22.54
N VAL A 204 6.82 -7.50 21.95
CA VAL A 204 6.66 -6.85 20.64
C VAL A 204 5.91 -5.57 20.85
N ALA A 205 6.54 -4.45 20.56
CA ALA A 205 5.97 -3.13 20.65
C ALA A 205 5.62 -2.64 19.24
N ILE A 206 4.37 -2.27 19.03
CA ILE A 206 3.89 -1.69 17.77
C ILE A 206 3.55 -0.23 18.01
N ALA A 207 3.95 0.66 17.11
CA ALA A 207 3.62 2.08 17.21
C ALA A 207 2.12 2.30 17.37
N ASP A 208 1.72 3.05 18.39
CA ASP A 208 0.30 3.31 18.68
C ASP A 208 -0.23 4.45 17.80
N VAL A 209 -0.45 4.12 16.53
CA VAL A 209 -0.97 5.06 15.53
C VAL A 209 -2.34 5.59 15.93
N SER A 210 -3.17 4.78 16.60
CA SER A 210 -4.52 5.16 17.02
C SER A 210 -4.54 6.28 18.06
N HIS A 211 -3.44 6.48 18.76
CA HIS A 211 -3.26 7.60 19.68
C HIS A 211 -3.27 8.97 18.96
N TYR A 212 -2.69 9.03 17.77
CA TYR A 212 -2.58 10.25 16.97
C TYR A 212 -3.69 10.37 15.92
N VAL A 213 -4.13 9.25 15.35
CA VAL A 213 -5.14 9.18 14.28
C VAL A 213 -6.48 8.80 14.88
N THR A 214 -7.19 9.81 15.40
CA THR A 214 -8.48 9.61 16.08
C THR A 214 -9.62 9.41 15.10
N GLU A 215 -10.61 8.61 15.49
CA GLU A 215 -11.79 8.32 14.65
C GLU A 215 -12.49 9.59 14.18
N GLY A 216 -12.81 9.67 12.89
CA GLY A 216 -13.53 10.78 12.27
C GLY A 216 -12.67 12.00 11.93
N SER A 217 -11.39 12.03 12.33
CA SER A 217 -10.45 13.10 12.00
C SER A 217 -10.13 13.17 10.50
N ALA A 218 -9.48 14.22 10.04
CA ALA A 218 -9.04 14.33 8.64
C ALA A 218 -7.96 13.26 8.33
N LEU A 219 -7.04 13.02 9.26
CA LEU A 219 -6.04 11.96 9.16
C LEU A 219 -6.69 10.58 9.04
N ASN A 220 -7.71 10.29 9.86
CA ASN A 220 -8.41 9.00 9.81
C ASN A 220 -9.13 8.79 8.48
N LYS A 221 -9.85 9.79 7.97
CA LYS A 221 -10.54 9.72 6.69
C LYS A 221 -9.57 9.48 5.53
N GLU A 222 -8.44 10.18 5.55
CA GLU A 222 -7.41 10.03 4.51
C GLU A 222 -6.71 8.66 4.60
N ALA A 223 -6.41 8.17 5.82
CA ALA A 223 -5.87 6.84 6.02
C ALA A 223 -6.79 5.74 5.50
N LEU A 224 -8.11 5.85 5.74
CA LEU A 224 -9.12 4.94 5.18
C LEU A 224 -9.18 5.02 3.64
N ASN A 225 -9.08 6.23 3.08
CA ASN A 225 -9.07 6.45 1.63
C ASN A 225 -7.84 5.80 0.96
N ARG A 226 -6.66 5.93 1.57
CA ARG A 226 -5.40 5.35 1.06
C ARG A 226 -5.27 3.85 1.32
N ALA A 227 -5.81 3.37 2.45
CA ALA A 227 -5.82 2.00 2.95
C ALA A 227 -4.42 1.39 3.25
N THR A 228 -3.38 1.77 2.52
CA THR A 228 -2.01 1.30 2.69
C THR A 228 -0.99 2.30 2.12
N SER A 229 0.26 2.18 2.53
CA SER A 229 1.37 2.80 1.81
C SER A 229 1.67 2.03 0.52
N VAL A 230 2.08 2.73 -0.54
CA VAL A 230 2.44 2.12 -1.82
C VAL A 230 3.92 2.38 -2.10
N TYR A 231 4.68 1.30 -2.27
CA TYR A 231 6.13 1.34 -2.44
C TYR A 231 6.49 1.21 -3.91
N PHE A 232 7.18 2.22 -4.44
CA PHE A 232 7.81 2.20 -5.76
C PHE A 232 9.33 2.11 -5.61
N PRO A 233 10.07 1.70 -6.64
CA PRO A 233 11.53 1.62 -6.56
C PRO A 233 12.22 2.94 -6.20
N SER A 234 11.62 4.08 -6.58
CA SER A 234 12.19 5.42 -6.41
C SER A 234 11.55 6.25 -5.30
N CYS A 235 10.35 5.88 -4.83
CA CYS A 235 9.61 6.64 -3.81
C CYS A 235 8.55 5.81 -3.11
N VAL A 236 8.04 6.32 -2.00
CA VAL A 236 6.90 5.77 -1.26
C VAL A 236 5.77 6.78 -1.29
N ILE A 237 4.57 6.32 -1.58
CA ILE A 237 3.33 7.07 -1.36
C ILE A 237 2.79 6.62 0.00
N PRO A 238 3.02 7.37 1.07
CA PRO A 238 2.70 6.91 2.42
C PRO A 238 1.20 7.00 2.72
N MET A 239 0.70 6.08 3.55
CA MET A 239 -0.68 6.11 4.03
C MET A 239 -0.95 7.31 4.93
N LEU A 240 0.03 7.72 5.73
CA LEU A 240 -0.02 8.85 6.65
C LEU A 240 1.07 9.88 6.29
N PRO A 241 0.89 11.17 6.62
CA PRO A 241 1.94 12.18 6.46
C PRO A 241 3.26 11.78 7.14
N GLU A 242 4.39 12.16 6.55
CA GLU A 242 5.72 11.76 7.04
C GLU A 242 6.00 12.17 8.50
N LYS A 243 5.36 13.23 9.01
CA LYS A 243 5.44 13.61 10.42
C LYS A 243 4.95 12.50 11.36
N LEU A 244 3.98 11.66 10.89
CA LEU A 244 3.54 10.49 11.61
C LEU A 244 4.37 9.27 11.20
N SER A 245 4.37 8.91 9.92
CA SER A 245 4.97 7.63 9.46
C SER A 245 6.47 7.53 9.71
N ASN A 246 7.23 8.61 9.49
CA ASN A 246 8.68 8.64 9.74
C ASN A 246 9.04 9.29 11.10
N GLY A 247 8.05 9.91 11.76
CA GLY A 247 8.19 10.67 12.98
C GLY A 247 7.54 10.02 14.20
N LEU A 248 6.34 10.48 14.55
CA LEU A 248 5.64 10.10 15.79
C LEU A 248 5.31 8.60 15.88
N CYS A 249 4.95 7.98 14.75
CA CYS A 249 4.65 6.56 14.67
C CYS A 249 5.86 5.71 14.26
N SER A 250 7.04 6.31 14.07
CA SER A 250 8.27 5.58 13.83
C SER A 250 9.06 5.39 15.13
N LEU A 251 9.39 4.15 15.47
CA LEU A 251 10.10 3.78 16.70
C LEU A 251 11.60 4.07 16.56
N ASN A 252 11.90 5.34 16.25
CA ASN A 252 13.26 5.83 16.08
C ASN A 252 14.11 5.64 17.35
N PRO A 253 15.41 5.36 17.24
CA PRO A 253 16.27 5.20 18.39
C PRO A 253 16.48 6.51 19.13
N GLY A 254 16.60 6.45 20.46
CA GLY A 254 16.93 7.58 21.30
C GLY A 254 15.78 8.55 21.56
N VAL A 255 14.53 8.16 21.26
CA VAL A 255 13.33 8.97 21.54
C VAL A 255 12.22 8.12 22.15
N ASP A 256 11.39 8.77 22.96
CA ASP A 256 10.24 8.11 23.58
C ASP A 256 9.10 7.96 22.56
N ARG A 257 8.43 6.80 22.57
CA ARG A 257 7.31 6.51 21.68
C ARG A 257 6.18 5.78 22.40
N ALA A 258 4.96 6.21 22.08
CA ALA A 258 3.73 5.55 22.50
C ALA A 258 3.52 4.28 21.67
N VAL A 259 3.31 3.15 22.34
CA VAL A 259 3.18 1.84 21.71
C VAL A 259 2.05 1.01 22.31
N LEU A 260 1.57 0.03 21.56
CA LEU A 260 0.83 -1.11 22.06
C LEU A 260 1.76 -2.30 22.13
N VAL A 261 1.95 -2.86 23.32
CA VAL A 261 2.85 -4.01 23.56
C VAL A 261 2.06 -5.31 23.62
N CYS A 262 2.57 -6.31 22.93
CA CYS A 262 2.25 -7.72 23.18
C CYS A 262 3.38 -8.37 23.96
N ASP A 263 3.14 -8.74 25.21
CA ASP A 263 4.07 -9.40 26.11
C ASP A 263 3.73 -10.90 26.15
N MET A 264 4.65 -11.74 25.74
CA MET A 264 4.39 -13.17 25.51
C MET A 264 5.41 -14.07 26.24
N MET A 265 4.89 -15.17 26.80
CA MET A 265 5.71 -16.30 27.24
C MET A 265 5.72 -17.38 26.16
N VAL A 266 6.89 -17.70 25.63
CA VAL A 266 7.07 -18.65 24.51
C VAL A 266 7.87 -19.85 25.00
N GLY A 267 7.33 -21.05 24.84
CA GLY A 267 8.02 -22.29 25.20
C GLY A 267 9.14 -22.67 24.21
N THR A 268 10.01 -23.60 24.62
CA THR A 268 11.08 -24.14 23.77
C THR A 268 10.56 -24.88 22.53
N ASP A 269 9.27 -25.26 22.54
CA ASP A 269 8.56 -25.82 21.39
C ASP A 269 8.04 -24.75 20.41
N GLY A 270 8.25 -23.45 20.71
CA GLY A 270 7.78 -22.33 19.90
C GLY A 270 6.27 -22.08 20.00
N LEU A 271 5.62 -22.54 21.09
CA LEU A 271 4.22 -22.24 21.37
C LEU A 271 4.11 -21.12 22.40
N VAL A 272 3.17 -20.19 22.16
CA VAL A 272 2.85 -19.15 23.13
C VAL A 272 1.96 -19.73 24.21
N SER A 273 2.41 -19.70 25.47
CA SER A 273 1.72 -20.25 26.62
C SER A 273 0.89 -19.21 27.39
N ALA A 274 1.29 -17.94 27.34
CA ALA A 274 0.60 -16.82 27.92
C ALA A 274 0.92 -15.54 27.12
N TYR A 275 -0.03 -14.60 27.07
CA TYR A 275 0.18 -13.29 26.48
C TYR A 275 -0.73 -12.24 27.11
N GLN A 276 -0.33 -10.99 27.00
CA GLN A 276 -1.15 -9.84 27.38
C GLN A 276 -0.85 -8.66 26.46
N PHE A 277 -1.86 -7.78 26.27
CA PHE A 277 -1.71 -6.53 25.53
C PHE A 277 -1.92 -5.35 26.48
N TYR A 278 -1.09 -4.33 26.32
CA TYR A 278 -1.24 -3.09 27.07
C TYR A 278 -0.58 -1.91 26.36
N PRO A 279 -1.10 -0.69 26.54
CA PRO A 279 -0.43 0.52 26.08
C PRO A 279 0.82 0.77 26.93
N ALA A 280 1.91 1.17 26.28
CA ALA A 280 3.18 1.44 26.95
C ALA A 280 3.90 2.62 26.33
N LEU A 281 4.92 3.10 27.05
CA LEU A 281 5.91 4.05 26.57
C LEU A 281 7.25 3.33 26.47
N ILE A 282 7.89 3.37 25.32
CA ILE A 282 9.21 2.77 25.11
C ILE A 282 10.23 3.82 24.66
N HIS A 283 11.50 3.49 24.86
CA HIS A 283 12.65 4.19 24.30
C HIS A 283 13.44 3.18 23.47
N SER A 284 13.39 3.27 22.13
CA SER A 284 14.15 2.35 21.29
C SER A 284 15.64 2.61 21.45
N HIS A 285 16.40 1.57 21.83
CA HIS A 285 17.82 1.67 22.12
C HIS A 285 18.70 1.55 20.87
N ALA A 286 18.22 0.83 19.86
CA ALA A 286 18.99 0.59 18.64
C ALA A 286 18.10 0.49 17.40
N ARG A 287 18.57 1.08 16.30
CA ARG A 287 18.09 0.81 14.95
C ARG A 287 19.06 -0.16 14.28
N LEU A 288 18.64 -1.40 14.14
CA LEU A 288 19.41 -2.44 13.49
C LEU A 288 18.92 -2.68 12.05
N THR A 289 19.76 -3.31 11.25
CA THR A 289 19.38 -3.73 9.91
C THR A 289 19.49 -5.24 9.77
N TYR A 290 18.71 -5.82 8.86
CA TYR A 290 18.79 -7.26 8.58
C TYR A 290 20.21 -7.67 8.22
N THR A 291 20.96 -6.85 7.51
CA THR A 291 22.34 -7.09 7.10
C THR A 291 23.27 -7.10 8.32
N ALA A 292 23.17 -6.09 9.21
CA ALA A 292 24.00 -5.99 10.40
C ALA A 292 23.75 -7.16 11.39
N VAL A 293 22.47 -7.49 11.61
CA VAL A 293 22.07 -8.62 12.46
C VAL A 293 22.59 -9.95 11.91
N TRP A 294 22.45 -10.18 10.61
CA TRP A 294 22.95 -11.40 9.99
C TRP A 294 24.48 -11.50 10.04
N ALA A 295 25.20 -10.41 9.78
CA ALA A 295 26.65 -10.35 9.88
C ALA A 295 27.13 -10.65 11.32
N ALA A 296 26.45 -10.12 12.33
CA ALA A 296 26.77 -10.36 13.75
C ALA A 296 26.58 -11.83 14.12
N LEU A 297 25.53 -12.49 13.66
CA LEU A 297 25.29 -13.92 13.85
C LEU A 297 26.37 -14.79 13.16
N GLN A 298 27.06 -14.27 12.13
CA GLN A 298 28.21 -14.90 11.46
C GLN A 298 29.54 -14.53 12.10
N GLY A 299 29.57 -13.83 13.25
CA GLY A 299 30.74 -13.44 13.98
C GLY A 299 31.37 -12.10 13.63
N LYS A 300 30.65 -11.25 12.85
CA LYS A 300 31.06 -9.89 12.47
C LYS A 300 30.13 -8.87 13.15
N SER A 301 30.40 -8.53 14.40
CA SER A 301 29.48 -7.75 15.25
C SER A 301 29.76 -6.24 15.31
N ASP A 302 30.77 -5.73 14.61
CA ASP A 302 31.22 -4.33 14.75
C ASP A 302 30.14 -3.34 14.34
N ASP A 303 29.43 -3.58 13.22
CA ASP A 303 28.34 -2.73 12.75
C ASP A 303 27.12 -2.80 13.71
N LEU A 304 26.78 -3.98 14.20
CA LEU A 304 25.71 -4.17 15.20
C LEU A 304 25.98 -3.32 16.46
N ILE A 305 27.20 -3.44 17.01
CA ILE A 305 27.62 -2.70 18.21
C ILE A 305 27.65 -1.20 17.94
N GLY A 306 28.17 -0.79 16.77
CA GLY A 306 28.19 0.62 16.36
C GLY A 306 26.81 1.25 16.27
N ARG A 307 25.75 0.46 16.05
CA ARG A 307 24.35 0.87 16.05
C ARG A 307 23.67 0.78 17.42
N GLY A 308 24.40 0.43 18.49
CA GLY A 308 23.87 0.28 19.84
C GLY A 308 23.25 -1.10 20.12
N GLY A 309 23.39 -2.06 19.21
CA GLY A 309 22.85 -3.41 19.37
C GLY A 309 23.69 -4.29 20.31
N SER A 310 23.03 -5.23 20.98
CA SER A 310 23.63 -6.25 21.83
C SER A 310 23.67 -7.61 21.10
N LEU A 311 24.85 -8.23 21.02
CA LEU A 311 25.00 -9.55 20.43
C LEU A 311 24.26 -10.64 21.24
N GLU A 312 24.15 -10.46 22.56
CA GLU A 312 23.44 -11.37 23.44
C GLU A 312 21.93 -11.37 23.13
N ASP A 313 21.33 -10.17 23.01
CA ASP A 313 19.92 -10.01 22.71
C ASP A 313 19.60 -10.56 21.31
N ILE A 314 20.47 -10.31 20.32
CA ILE A 314 20.30 -10.85 18.97
C ILE A 314 20.37 -12.38 18.95
N LYS A 315 21.26 -12.98 19.76
CA LYS A 315 21.31 -14.45 19.89
C LYS A 315 20.03 -15.01 20.52
N ALA A 316 19.51 -14.35 21.56
CA ALA A 316 18.27 -14.76 22.21
C ALA A 316 17.08 -14.70 21.22
N LEU A 317 16.95 -13.60 20.45
CA LEU A 317 15.98 -13.46 19.39
C LEU A 317 16.13 -14.51 18.28
N TYR A 318 17.38 -14.83 17.89
CA TYR A 318 17.65 -15.84 16.88
C TYR A 318 17.30 -17.25 17.34
N ASP A 319 17.56 -17.58 18.62
CA ASP A 319 17.18 -18.86 19.18
C ASP A 319 15.66 -19.01 19.28
N LEU A 320 14.95 -17.95 19.70
CA LEU A 320 13.50 -17.89 19.67
C LEU A 320 12.95 -18.03 18.24
N TYR A 321 13.55 -17.34 17.25
CA TYR A 321 13.20 -17.49 15.83
C TYR A 321 13.30 -18.96 15.36
N LYS A 322 14.35 -19.68 15.75
CA LYS A 322 14.49 -21.10 15.40
C LYS A 322 13.36 -21.95 15.98
N ALA A 323 12.94 -21.67 17.23
CA ALA A 323 11.82 -22.35 17.86
C ALA A 323 10.49 -22.07 17.12
N PHE A 324 10.23 -20.80 16.80
CA PHE A 324 9.05 -20.41 16.00
C PHE A 324 9.06 -21.06 14.60
N ARG A 325 10.22 -21.04 13.93
CA ARG A 325 10.35 -21.67 12.61
C ARG A 325 10.06 -23.17 12.67
N ALA A 326 10.59 -23.87 13.68
CA ALA A 326 10.32 -25.29 13.87
C ALA A 326 8.83 -25.55 14.13
N ALA A 327 8.17 -24.70 14.94
CA ALA A 327 6.73 -24.79 15.18
C ALA A 327 5.90 -24.56 13.90
N ARG A 328 6.28 -23.56 13.08
CA ARG A 328 5.62 -23.29 11.78
C ARG A 328 5.72 -24.48 10.83
N VAL A 329 6.92 -25.06 10.69
CA VAL A 329 7.15 -26.24 9.84
C VAL A 329 6.30 -27.42 10.32
N ARG A 330 6.22 -27.68 11.64
CA ARG A 330 5.36 -28.75 12.20
C ARG A 330 3.88 -28.55 11.86
N ARG A 331 3.41 -27.32 11.74
CA ARG A 331 2.01 -26.99 11.34
C ARG A 331 1.78 -27.08 9.83
N GLY A 332 2.79 -27.40 9.04
CA GLY A 332 2.69 -27.48 7.58
C GLY A 332 2.84 -26.14 6.85
N ALA A 333 3.33 -25.10 7.51
CA ALA A 333 3.71 -23.87 6.83
C ALA A 333 4.97 -24.07 5.98
N ILE A 334 4.94 -23.57 4.77
CA ILE A 334 6.04 -23.62 3.80
C ILE A 334 7.01 -22.47 4.07
#